data_91035e27181828c354120753074c1eb1
#
_entry.id   91035e27181828c354120753074c1eb1
#
_cell.length_a   1.000
_cell.length_b   1.000
_cell.length_c   1.000
_cell.angle_alpha   90.00
_cell.angle_beta   90.00
_cell.angle_gamma   90.00
#
_symmetry.space_group_name_H-M   'P 1'
#
loop_
_entity.id
_entity.type
_entity.pdbx_description
1 polymer ?
#
loop_
_entity_poly.entity_id
_entity_poly.type
_entity_poly.pdbx_seq_one_letter_code
_entity_poly.pdbx_strand_id
1 'polypeptide(L)'
;MPDINTAYSWSISTCNASNVGYSQTYRNQQTVNGITYYDCSSFIWYALKAGGFDVTGAYQQALGYAYSGNAITTSNERAWLIALGFTEVDINDEWKAGDILWRSGHTEIVYSGGTASGITMGAHSSSYSLANQVSINSSATPASKWTSLYRYGDSPVVEEGISIYVISAICGNWYHESNINPGIFQNLHVVDLTDDNEAGGYGLGQWTNNPNTGVTRRTELAEYLEDEGYDYDDGDGQLEYFLYEDVWYSYQEAAQFSDLTDFLYTDETDIETLTHAFNIGWEGIHDSSWNTRVEYANLCYNYIRNHAQDTSITTWYTGNRWLTQSQILNNAVLVYRYLNGESGGGGGGGGGSEIHPTKLPFMMMVLKRRF
;
A
#
# COMPACT_ATOMS: atom_id res chain seq x y z
N MET A 1 -17.92 9.58 10.92
CA MET A 1 -17.17 10.86 11.06
C MET A 1 -16.38 11.04 9.78
N PRO A 2 -16.08 12.27 9.35
CA PRO A 2 -15.18 12.51 8.23
C PRO A 2 -13.81 11.86 8.49
N ASP A 3 -13.27 11.21 7.46
CA ASP A 3 -11.97 10.54 7.52
C ASP A 3 -11.12 10.93 6.30
N ILE A 4 -10.05 11.66 6.55
CA ILE A 4 -9.14 12.12 5.49
C ILE A 4 -8.31 10.97 4.91
N ASN A 5 -8.05 9.89 5.66
CA ASN A 5 -7.33 8.72 5.16
C ASN A 5 -8.17 7.98 4.10
N THR A 6 -9.48 7.84 4.34
CA THR A 6 -10.40 7.28 3.33
C THR A 6 -10.46 8.14 2.07
N ALA A 7 -10.49 9.49 2.20
CA ALA A 7 -10.43 10.40 1.06
C ALA A 7 -9.11 10.27 0.28
N TYR A 8 -8.01 10.17 0.98
CA TYR A 8 -6.67 10.00 0.43
C TYR A 8 -6.55 8.66 -0.32
N SER A 9 -6.96 7.54 0.28
CA SER A 9 -6.94 6.21 -0.34
C SER A 9 -7.82 6.15 -1.60
N TRP A 10 -9.01 6.78 -1.56
CA TRP A 10 -9.86 6.93 -2.75
C TRP A 10 -9.13 7.68 -3.87
N SER A 11 -8.37 8.73 -3.52
CA SER A 11 -7.62 9.55 -4.49
C SER A 11 -6.54 8.73 -5.18
N ILE A 12 -5.76 7.93 -4.42
CA ILE A 12 -4.76 7.01 -4.96
C ILE A 12 -5.43 6.00 -5.90
N SER A 13 -6.48 5.32 -5.45
CA SER A 13 -7.20 4.33 -6.25
C SER A 13 -7.72 4.93 -7.56
N THR A 14 -8.23 6.17 -7.52
CA THR A 14 -8.73 6.88 -8.70
C THR A 14 -7.59 7.27 -9.65
N CYS A 15 -6.47 7.75 -9.13
CA CYS A 15 -5.28 8.07 -9.95
C CYS A 15 -4.67 6.85 -10.63
N ASN A 16 -4.80 5.66 -10.02
CA ASN A 16 -4.29 4.40 -10.57
C ASN A 16 -5.28 3.69 -11.51
N ALA A 17 -6.52 4.18 -11.63
CA ALA A 17 -7.52 3.58 -12.50
C ALA A 17 -7.25 3.91 -13.98
N SER A 18 -7.34 2.89 -14.86
CA SER A 18 -7.09 3.06 -16.30
C SER A 18 -8.23 3.72 -17.08
N ASN A 19 -9.42 3.85 -16.45
CA ASN A 19 -10.65 4.35 -17.06
C ASN A 19 -11.09 5.70 -16.49
N VAL A 20 -10.16 6.51 -16.07
CA VAL A 20 -10.39 7.89 -15.59
C VAL A 20 -9.76 8.92 -16.50
N GLY A 21 -10.37 10.10 -16.58
CA GLY A 21 -9.90 11.17 -17.44
C GLY A 21 -10.26 12.56 -16.92
N TYR A 22 -9.66 13.58 -17.54
CA TYR A 22 -9.93 14.98 -17.22
C TYR A 22 -10.97 15.58 -18.17
N SER A 23 -11.98 16.23 -17.62
CA SER A 23 -12.93 17.01 -18.39
C SER A 23 -13.60 18.10 -17.56
N GLN A 24 -13.64 19.33 -18.06
CA GLN A 24 -14.44 20.40 -17.45
C GLN A 24 -15.93 20.27 -17.77
N THR A 25 -16.29 19.59 -18.86
CA THR A 25 -17.70 19.36 -19.23
C THR A 25 -18.31 18.23 -18.44
N TYR A 26 -17.59 17.12 -18.26
CA TYR A 26 -18.07 15.90 -17.60
C TYR A 26 -17.56 15.77 -16.15
N ARG A 27 -17.09 16.86 -15.56
CA ARG A 27 -16.35 16.93 -14.29
C ARG A 27 -17.05 16.31 -13.08
N ASN A 28 -18.36 16.15 -13.12
CA ASN A 28 -19.14 15.65 -11.97
C ASN A 28 -19.21 14.12 -11.93
N GLN A 29 -18.07 13.45 -12.06
CA GLN A 29 -17.97 11.98 -12.03
C GLN A 29 -18.85 11.30 -13.11
N GLN A 30 -19.04 11.98 -14.23
CA GLN A 30 -19.83 11.43 -15.34
C GLN A 30 -19.00 10.43 -16.12
N THR A 31 -19.61 9.29 -16.45
CA THR A 31 -18.97 8.26 -17.29
C THR A 31 -19.46 8.38 -18.73
N VAL A 32 -18.52 8.60 -19.64
CA VAL A 32 -18.79 8.69 -21.08
C VAL A 32 -17.84 7.74 -21.81
N ASN A 33 -18.40 6.84 -22.62
CA ASN A 33 -17.64 5.81 -23.33
C ASN A 33 -16.73 4.94 -22.41
N GLY A 34 -17.19 4.64 -21.21
CA GLY A 34 -16.46 3.83 -20.24
C GLY A 34 -15.38 4.57 -19.45
N ILE A 35 -15.19 5.88 -19.69
CA ILE A 35 -14.24 6.72 -18.96
C ILE A 35 -15.01 7.63 -18.00
N THR A 36 -14.61 7.65 -16.73
CA THR A 36 -15.15 8.53 -15.69
C THR A 36 -14.31 9.80 -15.60
N TYR A 37 -14.96 10.97 -15.60
CA TYR A 37 -14.28 12.24 -15.74
C TYR A 37 -14.35 13.11 -14.48
N TYR A 38 -13.24 13.79 -14.23
CA TYR A 38 -13.05 14.82 -13.19
C TYR A 38 -12.35 16.04 -13.79
N ASP A 39 -12.48 17.22 -13.17
CA ASP A 39 -11.49 18.29 -13.22
C ASP A 39 -10.79 18.39 -11.85
N CYS A 40 -9.83 19.30 -11.69
CA CYS A 40 -9.03 19.40 -10.48
C CYS A 40 -9.88 19.56 -9.21
N SER A 41 -10.82 20.50 -9.19
CA SER A 41 -11.65 20.77 -8.01
C SER A 41 -12.76 19.72 -7.78
N SER A 42 -13.30 19.12 -8.83
CA SER A 42 -14.25 18.02 -8.65
C SER A 42 -13.57 16.74 -8.17
N PHE A 43 -12.31 16.50 -8.53
CA PHE A 43 -11.52 15.41 -7.96
C PHE A 43 -11.44 15.55 -6.43
N ILE A 44 -11.09 16.73 -5.91
CA ILE A 44 -11.08 17.02 -4.46
C ILE A 44 -12.46 16.80 -3.85
N TRP A 45 -13.53 17.31 -4.51
CA TRP A 45 -14.91 17.12 -4.05
C TRP A 45 -15.27 15.66 -3.84
N TYR A 46 -14.98 14.79 -4.83
CA TYR A 46 -15.35 13.38 -4.76
C TYR A 46 -14.44 12.58 -3.83
N ALA A 47 -13.18 12.98 -3.67
CA ALA A 47 -12.28 12.42 -2.67
C ALA A 47 -12.82 12.65 -1.26
N LEU A 48 -13.13 13.90 -0.92
CA LEU A 48 -13.66 14.23 0.41
C LEU A 48 -15.06 13.63 0.64
N LYS A 49 -15.89 13.55 -0.40
CA LYS A 49 -17.17 12.84 -0.32
C LYS A 49 -16.98 11.36 0.00
N ALA A 50 -16.02 10.69 -0.62
CA ALA A 50 -15.68 9.30 -0.31
C ALA A 50 -15.18 9.13 1.13
N GLY A 51 -14.46 10.12 1.66
CA GLY A 51 -14.04 10.20 3.06
C GLY A 51 -15.17 10.55 4.05
N GLY A 52 -16.43 10.59 3.62
CA GLY A 52 -17.58 10.83 4.51
C GLY A 52 -17.73 12.28 4.99
N PHE A 53 -17.07 13.23 4.32
CA PHE A 53 -17.27 14.66 4.58
C PHE A 53 -18.64 15.12 4.10
N ASP A 54 -19.29 16.05 4.85
CA ASP A 54 -20.53 16.69 4.40
C ASP A 54 -20.25 17.78 3.37
N VAL A 55 -19.85 17.34 2.18
CA VAL A 55 -19.46 18.22 1.07
C VAL A 55 -20.59 19.16 0.63
N THR A 56 -21.86 18.73 0.76
CA THR A 56 -23.04 19.52 0.38
C THR A 56 -23.44 20.53 1.43
N GLY A 57 -23.37 20.16 2.72
CA GLY A 57 -23.59 21.11 3.82
C GLY A 57 -22.53 22.19 3.86
N ALA A 58 -21.27 21.83 3.69
CA ALA A 58 -20.17 22.80 3.57
C ALA A 58 -20.29 23.70 2.34
N TYR A 59 -20.80 23.18 1.21
CA TYR A 59 -21.10 23.99 0.03
C TYR A 59 -22.13 25.08 0.36
N GLN A 60 -23.25 24.74 1.02
CA GLN A 60 -24.26 25.69 1.43
C GLN A 60 -23.73 26.71 2.43
N GLN A 61 -22.91 26.25 3.39
CA GLN A 61 -22.28 27.12 4.38
C GLN A 61 -21.34 28.14 3.75
N ALA A 62 -20.50 27.70 2.82
CA ALA A 62 -19.48 28.53 2.19
C ALA A 62 -20.03 29.54 1.19
N LEU A 63 -21.11 29.18 0.46
CA LEU A 63 -21.61 29.95 -0.66
C LEU A 63 -22.94 30.65 -0.38
N GLY A 64 -23.64 30.32 0.70
CA GLY A 64 -24.88 30.92 1.11
C GLY A 64 -26.11 30.51 0.30
N TYR A 65 -25.99 29.48 -0.58
CA TYR A 65 -27.10 28.95 -1.38
C TYR A 65 -27.05 27.42 -1.50
N ALA A 66 -28.22 26.84 -1.83
CA ALA A 66 -28.35 25.37 -1.89
C ALA A 66 -27.49 24.75 -2.98
N TYR A 67 -26.99 23.55 -2.67
CA TYR A 67 -26.25 22.73 -3.64
C TYR A 67 -27.12 22.39 -4.87
N SER A 68 -26.64 22.69 -6.06
CA SER A 68 -27.35 22.54 -7.34
C SER A 68 -26.95 21.35 -8.19
N GLY A 69 -26.18 20.39 -7.63
CA GLY A 69 -25.73 19.19 -8.35
C GLY A 69 -24.33 19.28 -8.95
N ASN A 70 -23.65 20.41 -8.85
CA ASN A 70 -22.30 20.59 -9.38
C ASN A 70 -21.27 20.68 -8.25
N ALA A 71 -20.16 19.94 -8.36
CA ALA A 71 -19.02 20.08 -7.48
C ALA A 71 -18.48 21.53 -7.50
N ILE A 72 -17.74 21.90 -6.46
CA ILE A 72 -17.12 23.22 -6.35
C ILE A 72 -16.17 23.50 -7.53
N THR A 73 -15.77 24.76 -7.65
CA THR A 73 -14.69 25.20 -8.53
C THR A 73 -13.55 25.79 -7.69
N THR A 74 -12.36 25.91 -8.25
CA THR A 74 -11.22 26.49 -7.54
C THR A 74 -11.48 27.91 -7.00
N SER A 75 -12.43 28.66 -7.59
CA SER A 75 -12.79 30.01 -7.12
C SER A 75 -13.49 30.05 -5.76
N ASN A 76 -14.18 28.98 -5.38
CA ASN A 76 -14.89 28.86 -4.09
C ASN A 76 -14.38 27.74 -3.20
N GLU A 77 -13.37 27.01 -3.62
CA GLU A 77 -12.81 25.84 -2.93
C GLU A 77 -12.23 26.20 -1.56
N ARG A 78 -11.53 27.33 -1.43
CA ARG A 78 -10.93 27.76 -0.17
C ARG A 78 -11.96 27.92 0.95
N ALA A 79 -13.04 28.67 0.69
CA ALA A 79 -14.13 28.87 1.67
C ALA A 79 -14.83 27.53 1.99
N TRP A 80 -14.97 26.67 1.01
CA TRP A 80 -15.57 25.35 1.18
C TRP A 80 -14.69 24.41 2.02
N LEU A 81 -13.35 24.40 1.83
CA LEU A 81 -12.42 23.64 2.67
C LEU A 81 -12.49 24.09 4.13
N ILE A 82 -12.52 25.41 4.38
CA ILE A 82 -12.68 25.94 5.74
C ILE A 82 -14.03 25.49 6.35
N ALA A 83 -15.12 25.50 5.58
CA ALA A 83 -16.43 25.01 6.05
C ALA A 83 -16.44 23.51 6.34
N LEU A 84 -15.56 22.72 5.70
CA LEU A 84 -15.34 21.30 6.00
C LEU A 84 -14.45 21.06 7.24
N GLY A 85 -13.88 22.11 7.82
CA GLY A 85 -13.03 22.03 8.99
C GLY A 85 -11.53 21.94 8.69
N PHE A 86 -11.10 22.19 7.45
CA PHE A 86 -9.69 22.36 7.12
C PHE A 86 -9.17 23.69 7.65
N THR A 87 -7.90 23.71 8.02
CA THR A 87 -7.16 24.92 8.40
C THR A 87 -6.14 25.25 7.32
N GLU A 88 -5.95 26.54 7.03
CA GLU A 88 -4.84 26.99 6.19
C GLU A 88 -3.56 26.98 7.01
N VAL A 89 -2.49 26.35 6.51
CA VAL A 89 -1.16 26.28 7.12
C VAL A 89 -0.14 26.93 6.20
N ASP A 90 1.04 27.29 6.74
CA ASP A 90 2.07 27.92 5.94
C ASP A 90 2.53 26.99 4.81
N ILE A 91 2.51 27.48 3.59
CA ILE A 91 2.92 26.72 2.39
C ILE A 91 4.41 26.33 2.42
N ASN A 92 5.21 26.96 3.27
CA ASN A 92 6.63 26.67 3.45
C ASN A 92 6.88 25.66 4.59
N ASP A 93 5.86 25.28 5.33
CA ASP A 93 5.95 24.23 6.33
C ASP A 93 6.12 22.84 5.69
N GLU A 94 6.26 21.83 6.53
CA GLU A 94 6.23 20.44 6.10
C GLU A 94 4.84 20.10 5.56
N TRP A 95 4.79 19.68 4.30
CA TRP A 95 3.57 19.16 3.68
C TRP A 95 3.38 17.72 4.14
N LYS A 96 2.13 17.35 4.35
CA LYS A 96 1.77 15.99 4.75
C LYS A 96 0.82 15.38 3.73
N ALA A 97 0.88 14.06 3.59
CA ALA A 97 -0.06 13.34 2.73
C ALA A 97 -1.51 13.67 3.11
N GLY A 98 -2.38 13.87 2.12
CA GLY A 98 -3.75 14.31 2.32
C GLY A 98 -3.94 15.82 2.49
N ASP A 99 -2.88 16.62 2.63
CA ASP A 99 -2.98 18.08 2.52
C ASP A 99 -3.48 18.47 1.13
N ILE A 100 -4.23 19.55 1.05
CA ILE A 100 -4.76 20.06 -0.21
C ILE A 100 -4.04 21.35 -0.58
N LEU A 101 -3.39 21.32 -1.74
CA LEU A 101 -2.70 22.45 -2.33
C LEU A 101 -3.64 23.23 -3.26
N TRP A 102 -3.65 24.53 -3.11
CA TRP A 102 -4.50 25.40 -3.90
C TRP A 102 -3.71 26.55 -4.53
N ARG A 103 -4.05 26.86 -5.77
CA ARG A 103 -3.72 28.10 -6.46
C ARG A 103 -4.88 28.52 -7.35
N SER A 104 -4.90 29.76 -7.83
CA SER A 104 -5.94 30.18 -8.79
C SER A 104 -5.95 29.27 -10.02
N GLY A 105 -7.09 28.65 -10.28
CA GLY A 105 -7.33 27.76 -11.42
C GLY A 105 -6.83 26.34 -11.27
N HIS A 106 -6.22 25.93 -10.15
CA HIS A 106 -5.77 24.55 -9.95
C HIS A 106 -5.64 24.15 -8.49
N THR A 107 -5.88 22.86 -8.23
CA THR A 107 -5.79 22.24 -6.90
C THR A 107 -5.35 20.77 -7.03
N GLU A 108 -4.61 20.27 -6.06
CA GLU A 108 -4.14 18.89 -5.98
C GLU A 108 -4.06 18.43 -4.51
N ILE A 109 -4.00 17.13 -4.28
CA ILE A 109 -3.74 16.51 -2.97
C ILE A 109 -2.26 16.15 -2.89
N VAL A 110 -1.64 16.41 -1.75
CA VAL A 110 -0.28 15.94 -1.46
C VAL A 110 -0.32 14.41 -1.34
N TYR A 111 0.44 13.72 -2.18
CA TYR A 111 0.65 12.28 -2.13
C TYR A 111 1.76 11.93 -1.15
N SER A 112 2.94 12.52 -1.28
CA SER A 112 4.00 12.44 -0.29
C SER A 112 4.61 13.81 -0.08
N GLY A 113 4.82 14.17 1.17
CA GLY A 113 5.22 15.49 1.56
C GLY A 113 6.68 15.60 1.96
N GLY A 114 7.14 16.84 2.10
CA GLY A 114 8.43 17.26 2.64
C GLY A 114 8.38 18.74 2.89
N THR A 115 9.47 19.33 3.39
CA THR A 115 9.52 20.77 3.69
C THR A 115 9.40 21.59 2.41
N ALA A 116 8.33 22.38 2.32
CA ALA A 116 8.04 23.29 1.19
C ALA A 116 8.01 22.63 -0.20
N SER A 117 7.77 21.32 -0.25
CA SER A 117 7.68 20.55 -1.51
C SER A 117 7.05 19.19 -1.28
N GLY A 118 6.61 18.52 -2.34
CA GLY A 118 6.08 17.17 -2.27
C GLY A 118 5.62 16.64 -3.62
N ILE A 119 5.37 15.35 -3.69
CA ILE A 119 4.67 14.71 -4.80
C ILE A 119 3.17 14.93 -4.58
N THR A 120 2.45 15.24 -5.65
CA THR A 120 1.02 15.52 -5.60
C THR A 120 0.24 14.62 -6.55
N MET A 121 -1.06 14.51 -6.32
CA MET A 121 -1.98 13.73 -7.16
C MET A 121 -3.25 14.51 -7.43
N GLY A 122 -3.87 14.26 -8.58
CA GLY A 122 -5.11 14.93 -8.93
C GLY A 122 -5.51 14.79 -10.39
N ALA A 123 -6.47 15.61 -10.81
CA ALA A 123 -6.89 15.73 -12.20
C ALA A 123 -6.21 16.95 -12.85
N HIS A 124 -5.39 16.73 -13.86
CA HIS A 124 -4.44 17.72 -14.39
C HIS A 124 -4.91 18.43 -15.66
N SER A 125 -5.02 17.72 -16.79
CA SER A 125 -5.37 18.32 -18.08
C SER A 125 -5.81 17.30 -19.11
N SER A 126 -6.79 17.66 -19.94
CA SER A 126 -7.20 16.86 -21.11
C SER A 126 -6.15 16.83 -22.24
N SER A 127 -5.12 17.65 -22.17
CA SER A 127 -4.03 17.65 -23.15
C SER A 127 -3.01 16.53 -22.95
N TYR A 128 -3.04 15.87 -21.77
CA TYR A 128 -2.18 14.73 -21.48
C TYR A 128 -2.74 13.42 -22.07
N SER A 129 -1.90 12.39 -22.13
CA SER A 129 -2.39 11.03 -22.39
C SER A 129 -3.39 10.63 -21.32
N LEU A 130 -4.35 9.75 -21.62
CA LEU A 130 -5.40 9.37 -20.67
C LEU A 130 -4.81 8.92 -19.32
N ALA A 131 -3.75 8.14 -19.35
CA ALA A 131 -3.08 7.66 -18.14
C ALA A 131 -2.48 8.77 -17.24
N ASN A 132 -2.27 9.98 -17.79
CA ASN A 132 -1.69 11.11 -17.07
C ASN A 132 -2.71 12.25 -16.86
N GLN A 133 -3.97 12.08 -17.26
CA GLN A 133 -5.01 13.10 -17.06
C GLN A 133 -5.45 13.17 -15.60
N VAL A 134 -5.55 12.01 -14.93
CA VAL A 134 -5.81 11.88 -13.51
C VAL A 134 -4.76 10.91 -12.98
N SER A 135 -3.79 11.40 -12.25
CA SER A 135 -2.60 10.61 -11.89
C SER A 135 -1.86 11.16 -10.68
N ILE A 136 -0.96 10.36 -10.14
CA ILE A 136 0.08 10.78 -9.21
C ILE A 136 1.21 11.36 -10.05
N ASN A 137 1.73 12.53 -9.68
CA ASN A 137 2.84 13.17 -10.39
C ASN A 137 4.14 12.37 -10.18
N SER A 138 4.96 12.27 -11.23
CA SER A 138 6.25 11.56 -11.19
C SER A 138 7.39 12.35 -10.54
N SER A 139 7.15 13.58 -10.13
CA SER A 139 8.17 14.45 -9.50
C SER A 139 7.55 15.43 -8.54
N ALA A 140 8.33 15.78 -7.51
CA ALA A 140 7.92 16.76 -6.52
C ALA A 140 7.66 18.15 -7.12
N THR A 141 6.68 18.84 -6.59
CA THR A 141 6.36 20.23 -6.91
C THR A 141 6.77 21.14 -5.75
N PRO A 142 7.43 22.29 -6.00
CA PRO A 142 7.83 23.20 -4.93
C PRO A 142 6.69 24.11 -4.49
N ALA A 143 6.76 24.62 -3.24
CA ALA A 143 5.82 25.56 -2.65
C ALA A 143 5.59 26.81 -3.52
N SER A 144 6.61 27.28 -4.24
CA SER A 144 6.53 28.45 -5.11
C SER A 144 5.51 28.34 -6.26
N LYS A 145 5.02 27.15 -6.55
CA LYS A 145 3.94 26.93 -7.56
C LYS A 145 2.53 27.06 -6.97
N TRP A 146 2.39 27.18 -5.66
CA TRP A 146 1.12 27.14 -4.94
C TRP A 146 0.90 28.42 -4.14
N THR A 147 -0.34 28.69 -3.77
CA THR A 147 -0.71 29.87 -2.99
C THR A 147 -1.05 29.53 -1.56
N SER A 148 -1.71 28.40 -1.34
CA SER A 148 -2.18 27.96 -0.03
C SER A 148 -2.11 26.44 0.12
N LEU A 149 -1.94 26.01 1.36
CA LEU A 149 -1.96 24.61 1.81
C LEU A 149 -3.06 24.48 2.86
N TYR A 150 -3.94 23.51 2.71
CA TYR A 150 -5.04 23.23 3.61
C TYR A 150 -4.88 21.86 4.24
N ARG A 151 -5.02 21.77 5.56
CA ARG A 151 -4.87 20.57 6.38
C ARG A 151 -6.11 20.29 7.19
N TYR A 152 -6.55 19.03 7.23
CA TYR A 152 -7.69 18.59 8.05
C TYR A 152 -7.19 17.88 9.31
N GLY A 153 -7.53 18.42 10.49
CA GLY A 153 -7.13 17.86 11.78
C GLY A 153 -5.61 17.80 11.96
N ASP A 154 -5.17 16.94 12.85
CA ASP A 154 -3.80 16.45 12.81
C ASP A 154 -3.73 15.61 11.55
N SER A 155 -2.93 16.02 10.59
CA SER A 155 -2.82 15.33 9.29
C SER A 155 -2.85 13.83 9.46
N PRO A 156 -3.44 13.09 8.50
CA PRO A 156 -3.25 11.66 8.49
C PRO A 156 -1.77 11.42 8.74
N VAL A 157 -1.45 10.73 9.82
CA VAL A 157 -0.26 9.93 9.80
C VAL A 157 -0.60 8.89 8.76
N VAL A 158 -0.35 9.20 7.48
CA VAL A 158 -0.09 8.13 6.56
C VAL A 158 1.15 7.52 7.14
N GLU A 159 0.99 6.51 7.96
CA GLU A 159 1.98 5.47 7.97
C GLU A 159 2.09 5.13 6.50
N GLU A 160 3.18 5.55 5.86
CA GLU A 160 3.43 5.25 4.46
C GLU A 160 3.32 3.75 4.38
N GLY A 161 2.19 3.27 3.85
CA GLY A 161 1.99 1.86 3.63
C GLY A 161 3.12 1.39 2.72
N ILE A 162 3.54 0.16 2.87
CA ILE A 162 4.56 -0.42 2.01
C ILE A 162 4.07 -0.33 0.56
N SER A 163 4.89 0.23 -0.32
CA SER A 163 4.46 0.51 -1.69
C SER A 163 4.06 -0.77 -2.44
N ILE A 164 3.11 -0.65 -3.37
CA ILE A 164 2.70 -1.79 -4.21
C ILE A 164 3.89 -2.38 -5.00
N TYR A 165 4.89 -1.58 -5.34
CA TYR A 165 6.09 -2.03 -6.04
C TYR A 165 6.94 -2.94 -5.15
N VAL A 166 7.17 -2.54 -3.90
CA VAL A 166 7.89 -3.33 -2.89
C VAL A 166 7.14 -4.63 -2.59
N ILE A 167 5.83 -4.56 -2.33
CA ILE A 167 5.03 -5.76 -2.05
C ILE A 167 5.00 -6.70 -3.24
N SER A 168 4.94 -6.19 -4.45
CA SER A 168 5.00 -7.00 -5.66
C SER A 168 6.34 -7.70 -5.82
N ALA A 169 7.43 -7.04 -5.46
CA ALA A 169 8.78 -7.62 -5.46
C ALA A 169 8.90 -8.76 -4.43
N ILE A 170 8.38 -8.58 -3.21
CA ILE A 170 8.27 -9.63 -2.19
C ILE A 170 7.44 -10.80 -2.72
N CYS A 171 6.24 -10.53 -3.23
CA CYS A 171 5.35 -11.54 -3.80
C CYS A 171 5.99 -12.29 -4.98
N GLY A 172 6.77 -11.64 -5.82
CA GLY A 172 7.47 -12.26 -6.93
C GLY A 172 8.50 -13.30 -6.47
N ASN A 173 9.25 -12.99 -5.43
CA ASN A 173 10.18 -13.92 -4.79
C ASN A 173 9.41 -15.09 -4.14
N TRP A 174 8.41 -14.82 -3.33
CA TRP A 174 7.61 -15.86 -2.68
C TRP A 174 6.77 -16.68 -3.66
N TYR A 175 6.35 -16.12 -4.81
CA TYR A 175 5.74 -16.91 -5.87
C TYR A 175 6.70 -17.99 -6.37
N HIS A 176 7.97 -17.64 -6.55
CA HIS A 176 9.01 -18.61 -6.97
C HIS A 176 9.26 -19.67 -5.90
N GLU A 177 9.38 -19.28 -4.64
CA GLU A 177 9.73 -20.16 -3.53
C GLU A 177 8.58 -21.10 -3.10
N SER A 178 7.39 -20.53 -2.93
CA SER A 178 6.28 -21.19 -2.24
C SER A 178 4.94 -21.13 -2.98
N ASN A 179 4.85 -20.50 -4.14
CA ASN A 179 3.57 -20.10 -4.74
C ASN A 179 2.72 -19.21 -3.81
N ILE A 180 3.34 -18.36 -2.98
CA ILE A 180 2.70 -17.55 -1.95
C ILE A 180 1.70 -18.40 -1.14
N ASN A 181 2.11 -19.59 -0.74
CA ASN A 181 1.28 -20.57 -0.05
C ASN A 181 1.81 -20.77 1.39
N PRO A 182 1.09 -20.29 2.42
CA PRO A 182 1.55 -20.40 3.80
C PRO A 182 1.60 -21.84 4.33
N GLY A 183 0.91 -22.80 3.69
CA GLY A 183 0.86 -24.20 4.12
C GLY A 183 1.77 -25.15 3.35
N ILE A 184 2.71 -24.64 2.53
CA ILE A 184 3.53 -25.50 1.67
C ILE A 184 4.87 -25.86 2.32
N PHE A 185 5.19 -27.14 2.27
CA PHE A 185 6.53 -27.65 2.59
C PHE A 185 7.41 -27.66 1.34
N GLN A 186 8.72 -27.44 1.53
CA GLN A 186 9.68 -27.51 0.46
C GLN A 186 9.58 -28.84 -0.31
N ASN A 187 9.41 -28.76 -1.61
CA ASN A 187 9.19 -29.93 -2.49
C ASN A 187 8.03 -30.84 -2.04
N LEU A 188 7.02 -30.31 -1.32
CA LEU A 188 5.89 -31.05 -0.73
C LEU A 188 6.32 -32.13 0.29
N HIS A 189 7.57 -32.08 0.77
CA HIS A 189 8.08 -33.01 1.77
C HIS A 189 7.78 -32.51 3.17
N VAL A 190 6.86 -33.19 3.85
CA VAL A 190 6.43 -32.85 5.22
C VAL A 190 7.58 -33.13 6.18
N VAL A 191 7.95 -32.15 6.96
CA VAL A 191 8.94 -32.22 8.05
C VAL A 191 8.30 -31.79 9.36
N ASP A 192 8.90 -32.16 10.48
CA ASP A 192 8.52 -31.62 11.77
C ASP A 192 8.98 -30.15 11.85
N LEU A 193 8.02 -29.24 12.00
CA LEU A 193 8.30 -27.80 12.00
C LEU A 193 9.18 -27.37 13.18
N THR A 194 9.15 -28.12 14.28
CA THR A 194 9.86 -27.84 15.53
C THR A 194 11.17 -28.62 15.69
N ASP A 195 11.55 -29.51 14.74
CA ASP A 195 12.80 -30.26 14.80
C ASP A 195 13.94 -29.51 14.08
N ASP A 196 14.86 -28.95 14.86
CA ASP A 196 16.04 -28.26 14.34
C ASP A 196 16.99 -29.16 13.55
N ASN A 197 16.93 -30.48 13.75
CA ASN A 197 17.81 -31.45 13.09
C ASN A 197 17.25 -31.87 11.73
N GLU A 198 16.02 -31.52 11.40
CA GLU A 198 15.40 -31.82 10.12
C GLU A 198 15.54 -30.63 9.16
N ALA A 199 16.21 -30.87 8.01
CA ALA A 199 16.35 -29.84 6.98
C ALA A 199 15.07 -29.67 6.18
N GLY A 200 14.80 -28.45 5.70
CA GLY A 200 13.68 -28.13 4.81
C GLY A 200 12.99 -26.81 5.13
N GLY A 201 12.35 -26.25 4.11
CA GLY A 201 11.64 -24.98 4.17
C GLY A 201 10.13 -25.15 4.35
N TYR A 202 9.49 -24.12 4.89
CA TYR A 202 8.05 -24.05 5.09
C TYR A 202 7.48 -22.64 4.90
N GLY A 203 6.26 -22.56 4.42
CA GLY A 203 5.44 -21.36 4.38
C GLY A 203 5.78 -20.37 3.27
N LEU A 204 5.27 -19.16 3.39
CA LEU A 204 5.36 -18.08 2.39
C LEU A 204 6.79 -17.84 1.90
N GLY A 205 7.71 -17.63 2.83
CA GLY A 205 9.11 -17.34 2.56
C GLY A 205 10.02 -18.57 2.54
N GLN A 206 9.46 -19.79 2.62
CA GLN A 206 10.25 -21.02 2.72
C GLN A 206 11.32 -20.93 3.81
N TRP A 207 10.94 -20.45 5.02
CA TRP A 207 11.83 -20.44 6.17
C TRP A 207 12.46 -21.82 6.38
N THR A 208 13.76 -21.89 6.38
CA THR A 208 14.50 -23.15 6.25
C THR A 208 15.37 -23.41 7.47
N ASN A 209 15.33 -24.64 7.98
CA ASN A 209 16.35 -25.14 8.89
C ASN A 209 17.49 -25.79 8.11
N ASN A 210 18.70 -25.54 8.55
CA ASN A 210 19.90 -26.22 8.03
C ASN A 210 20.79 -26.70 9.19
N PRO A 211 20.64 -27.96 9.62
CA PRO A 211 21.42 -28.52 10.74
C PRO A 211 22.92 -28.45 10.56
N ASN A 212 23.43 -28.39 9.31
CA ASN A 212 24.86 -28.31 9.04
C ASN A 212 25.46 -26.92 9.32
N THR A 213 24.63 -25.86 9.27
CA THR A 213 25.03 -24.46 9.49
C THR A 213 24.45 -23.86 10.77
N GLY A 214 23.57 -24.59 11.46
CA GLY A 214 22.88 -24.12 12.67
C GLY A 214 21.79 -23.05 12.38
N VAL A 215 21.30 -23.00 11.16
CA VAL A 215 20.15 -22.11 10.82
C VAL A 215 18.85 -22.78 11.23
N THR A 216 18.01 -22.06 11.97
CA THR A 216 16.77 -22.55 12.63
C THR A 216 15.53 -21.71 12.30
N ARG A 217 15.54 -20.96 11.20
CA ARG A 217 14.44 -20.01 10.84
C ARG A 217 13.05 -20.66 10.78
N ARG A 218 12.95 -21.93 10.36
CA ARG A 218 11.66 -22.64 10.34
C ARG A 218 11.15 -22.93 11.75
N THR A 219 12.01 -23.40 12.65
CA THR A 219 11.65 -23.64 14.05
C THR A 219 11.28 -22.33 14.74
N GLU A 220 12.04 -21.27 14.53
CA GLU A 220 11.75 -19.94 15.08
C GLU A 220 10.40 -19.41 14.58
N LEU A 221 10.04 -19.62 13.32
CA LEU A 221 8.70 -19.34 12.80
C LEU A 221 7.62 -20.15 13.54
N ALA A 222 7.84 -21.47 13.69
CA ALA A 222 6.86 -22.35 14.33
C ALA A 222 6.63 -21.95 15.80
N GLU A 223 7.70 -21.70 16.56
CA GLU A 223 7.63 -21.21 17.94
C GLU A 223 6.90 -19.88 18.03
N TYR A 224 7.18 -18.93 17.14
CA TYR A 224 6.51 -17.64 17.09
C TYR A 224 4.99 -17.80 16.88
N LEU A 225 4.60 -18.63 15.89
CA LEU A 225 3.18 -18.85 15.58
C LEU A 225 2.44 -19.52 16.74
N GLU A 226 3.07 -20.50 17.43
CA GLU A 226 2.50 -21.10 18.64
C GLU A 226 2.33 -20.10 19.78
N ASP A 227 3.34 -19.29 20.06
CA ASP A 227 3.33 -18.30 21.14
C ASP A 227 2.27 -17.21 20.91
N GLU A 228 2.07 -16.78 19.65
CA GLU A 228 1.05 -15.79 19.28
C GLU A 228 -0.34 -16.41 19.01
N GLY A 229 -0.45 -17.76 19.01
CA GLY A 229 -1.71 -18.48 18.88
C GLY A 229 -2.24 -18.59 17.44
N TYR A 230 -1.37 -18.54 16.46
CA TYR A 230 -1.68 -18.78 15.06
C TYR A 230 -1.56 -20.26 14.69
N ASP A 231 -2.36 -20.71 13.72
CA ASP A 231 -2.09 -21.97 13.04
C ASP A 231 -0.83 -21.85 12.17
N TYR A 232 -0.08 -22.93 11.98
CA TYR A 232 1.18 -22.88 11.21
C TYR A 232 1.01 -22.40 9.78
N ASP A 233 -0.14 -22.68 9.15
CA ASP A 233 -0.46 -22.27 7.79
C ASP A 233 -1.30 -20.97 7.73
N ASP A 234 -1.31 -20.20 8.82
CA ASP A 234 -1.89 -18.86 8.85
C ASP A 234 -0.96 -17.86 8.16
N GLY A 235 -1.44 -17.30 7.03
CA GLY A 235 -0.65 -16.36 6.26
C GLY A 235 -0.43 -15.02 6.98
N ASP A 236 -1.40 -14.56 7.77
CA ASP A 236 -1.28 -13.30 8.52
C ASP A 236 -0.24 -13.45 9.64
N GLY A 237 -0.23 -14.60 10.36
CA GLY A 237 0.79 -14.91 11.36
C GLY A 237 2.18 -15.00 10.76
N GLN A 238 2.33 -15.60 9.57
CA GLN A 238 3.61 -15.66 8.87
C GLN A 238 4.11 -14.29 8.38
N LEU A 239 3.20 -13.39 7.99
CA LEU A 239 3.55 -12.00 7.65
C LEU A 239 3.95 -11.20 8.90
N GLU A 240 3.31 -11.46 10.04
CA GLU A 240 3.72 -10.86 11.31
C GLU A 240 5.13 -11.30 11.69
N TYR A 241 5.43 -12.60 11.57
CA TYR A 241 6.77 -13.13 11.80
C TYR A 241 7.81 -12.54 10.84
N PHE A 242 7.50 -12.41 9.54
CA PHE A 242 8.38 -11.78 8.56
C PHE A 242 8.84 -10.39 8.99
N LEU A 243 7.91 -9.59 9.53
CA LEU A 243 8.22 -8.25 10.04
C LEU A 243 8.97 -8.32 11.38
N TYR A 244 8.71 -9.36 12.20
CA TYR A 244 9.32 -9.55 13.51
C TYR A 244 10.78 -9.99 13.41
N GLU A 245 11.10 -10.95 12.51
CA GLU A 245 12.45 -11.48 12.38
C GLU A 245 13.45 -10.43 11.88
N ASP A 246 13.00 -9.41 11.14
CA ASP A 246 13.79 -8.26 10.67
C ASP A 246 15.14 -8.68 10.04
N VAL A 247 15.10 -9.73 9.23
CA VAL A 247 16.30 -10.30 8.60
C VAL A 247 16.63 -9.52 7.33
N TRP A 248 17.88 -9.09 7.21
CA TRP A 248 18.44 -8.52 5.98
C TRP A 248 19.94 -8.79 5.87
N TYR A 249 20.36 -9.43 4.81
CA TYR A 249 21.76 -9.77 4.58
C TYR A 249 22.52 -8.60 3.94
N SER A 250 22.75 -7.55 4.70
CA SER A 250 23.41 -6.32 4.24
C SER A 250 24.89 -6.52 3.79
N TYR A 251 25.49 -7.66 4.10
CA TYR A 251 26.84 -8.00 3.63
C TYR A 251 26.91 -8.37 2.13
N GLN A 252 25.78 -8.53 1.47
CA GLN A 252 25.71 -8.77 0.03
C GLN A 252 25.89 -7.45 -0.71
N GLU A 253 27.03 -7.29 -1.42
CA GLU A 253 27.37 -6.04 -2.14
C GLU A 253 26.30 -5.59 -3.14
N ALA A 254 25.47 -6.52 -3.65
CA ALA A 254 24.37 -6.22 -4.55
C ALA A 254 23.08 -5.79 -3.85
N ALA A 255 22.97 -5.94 -2.52
CA ALA A 255 21.83 -5.41 -1.77
C ALA A 255 22.00 -3.90 -1.60
N GLN A 256 21.15 -3.14 -2.28
CA GLN A 256 21.23 -1.65 -2.28
C GLN A 256 20.57 -1.00 -1.06
N PHE A 257 19.94 -1.78 -0.20
CA PHE A 257 19.27 -1.32 1.02
C PHE A 257 20.06 -1.79 2.25
N SER A 258 20.10 -0.95 3.29
CA SER A 258 20.87 -1.22 4.50
C SER A 258 20.23 -2.27 5.41
N ASP A 259 18.92 -2.35 5.41
CA ASP A 259 18.11 -3.25 6.23
C ASP A 259 16.72 -3.47 5.61
N LEU A 260 15.90 -4.31 6.24
CA LEU A 260 14.55 -4.60 5.78
C LEU A 260 13.65 -3.35 5.83
N THR A 261 13.79 -2.51 6.86
CA THR A 261 13.01 -1.28 6.98
C THR A 261 13.31 -0.30 5.84
N ASP A 262 14.58 -0.09 5.50
CA ASP A 262 15.01 0.74 4.38
C ASP A 262 14.43 0.22 3.04
N PHE A 263 14.39 -1.10 2.85
CA PHE A 263 13.75 -1.73 1.69
C PHE A 263 12.22 -1.53 1.68
N LEU A 264 11.54 -1.76 2.82
CA LEU A 264 10.08 -1.70 2.88
C LEU A 264 9.53 -0.29 2.63
N TYR A 265 10.26 0.75 3.04
CA TYR A 265 9.80 2.14 2.97
C TYR A 265 10.53 2.97 1.90
N THR A 266 11.15 2.31 0.93
CA THR A 266 11.79 2.99 -0.21
C THR A 266 10.77 3.65 -1.13
N ASP A 267 11.19 4.73 -1.80
CA ASP A 267 10.48 5.38 -2.90
C ASP A 267 10.83 4.78 -4.28
N GLU A 268 11.67 3.72 -4.32
CA GLU A 268 11.98 3.00 -5.56
C GLU A 268 10.71 2.37 -6.16
N THR A 269 10.57 2.48 -7.46
CA THR A 269 9.40 1.98 -8.22
C THR A 269 9.76 0.99 -9.31
N ASP A 270 11.05 0.73 -9.52
CA ASP A 270 11.49 -0.29 -10.46
C ASP A 270 11.37 -1.68 -9.85
N ILE A 271 10.38 -2.44 -10.31
CA ILE A 271 10.08 -3.79 -9.82
C ILE A 271 11.25 -4.75 -10.01
N GLU A 272 12.02 -4.60 -11.09
CA GLU A 272 13.20 -5.44 -11.34
C GLU A 272 14.26 -5.23 -10.27
N THR A 273 14.59 -3.97 -10.02
CA THR A 273 15.53 -3.55 -8.96
C THR A 273 15.10 -4.04 -7.58
N LEU A 274 13.82 -3.82 -7.21
CA LEU A 274 13.27 -4.24 -5.92
C LEU A 274 13.25 -5.77 -5.77
N THR A 275 12.86 -6.50 -6.83
CA THR A 275 12.83 -7.97 -6.81
C THR A 275 14.22 -8.55 -6.60
N HIS A 276 15.22 -7.98 -7.26
CA HIS A 276 16.60 -8.39 -7.11
C HIS A 276 17.16 -8.05 -5.72
N ALA A 277 16.86 -6.86 -5.22
CA ALA A 277 17.28 -6.47 -3.87
C ALA A 277 16.69 -7.38 -2.79
N PHE A 278 15.42 -7.75 -2.88
CA PHE A 278 14.80 -8.67 -1.93
C PHE A 278 15.38 -10.08 -2.01
N ASN A 279 15.64 -10.60 -3.22
CA ASN A 279 16.26 -11.88 -3.42
C ASN A 279 17.65 -11.98 -2.76
N ILE A 280 18.44 -10.91 -2.84
CA ILE A 280 19.78 -10.86 -2.23
C ILE A 280 19.68 -10.54 -0.73
N GLY A 281 18.90 -9.52 -0.39
CA GLY A 281 18.85 -8.97 0.97
C GLY A 281 18.13 -9.88 1.96
N TRP A 282 16.96 -10.40 1.61
CA TRP A 282 16.16 -11.23 2.52
C TRP A 282 16.33 -12.73 2.30
N GLU A 283 16.29 -13.21 1.04
CA GLU A 283 16.51 -14.64 0.73
C GLU A 283 17.98 -15.04 0.90
N GLY A 284 18.91 -14.10 0.78
CA GLY A 284 20.33 -14.34 0.85
C GLY A 284 20.86 -15.18 -0.34
N ILE A 285 20.14 -15.19 -1.45
CA ILE A 285 20.41 -16.02 -2.63
C ILE A 285 20.82 -15.16 -3.82
N HIS A 286 21.82 -15.60 -4.54
CA HIS A 286 22.24 -15.02 -5.81
C HIS A 286 22.21 -16.12 -6.87
N ASP A 287 21.01 -16.41 -7.40
CA ASP A 287 20.82 -17.49 -8.37
C ASP A 287 20.41 -16.97 -9.77
N SER A 288 20.28 -17.90 -10.71
CA SER A 288 19.88 -17.58 -12.09
C SER A 288 18.35 -17.42 -12.27
N SER A 289 17.56 -17.58 -11.22
CA SER A 289 16.08 -17.54 -11.28
C SER A 289 15.51 -16.12 -11.18
N TRP A 290 16.33 -15.10 -10.98
CA TRP A 290 15.87 -13.74 -10.72
C TRP A 290 14.97 -13.17 -11.83
N ASN A 291 15.20 -13.50 -13.12
CA ASN A 291 14.30 -13.10 -14.22
C ASN A 291 12.89 -13.66 -14.06
N THR A 292 12.77 -14.91 -13.61
CA THR A 292 11.47 -15.55 -13.34
C THR A 292 10.76 -14.88 -12.16
N ARG A 293 11.52 -14.51 -11.12
CA ARG A 293 11.00 -13.76 -9.97
C ARG A 293 10.47 -12.39 -10.39
N VAL A 294 11.17 -11.69 -11.30
CA VAL A 294 10.70 -10.40 -11.88
C VAL A 294 9.43 -10.57 -12.69
N GLU A 295 9.31 -11.65 -13.49
CA GLU A 295 8.07 -11.95 -14.21
C GLU A 295 6.90 -12.17 -13.24
N TYR A 296 7.11 -12.91 -12.16
CA TYR A 296 6.10 -13.13 -11.12
C TYR A 296 5.77 -11.85 -10.35
N ALA A 297 6.75 -11.01 -10.05
CA ALA A 297 6.52 -9.71 -9.42
C ALA A 297 5.65 -8.80 -10.28
N ASN A 298 5.89 -8.75 -11.59
CA ASN A 298 5.04 -8.01 -12.52
C ASN A 298 3.62 -8.58 -12.63
N LEU A 299 3.44 -9.90 -12.57
CA LEU A 299 2.12 -10.53 -12.49
C LEU A 299 1.37 -10.13 -11.21
N CYS A 300 2.05 -10.19 -10.07
CA CYS A 300 1.49 -9.77 -8.77
C CYS A 300 1.13 -8.28 -8.80
N TYR A 301 2.01 -7.41 -9.29
CA TYR A 301 1.74 -5.98 -9.44
C TYR A 301 0.47 -5.69 -10.23
N ASN A 302 0.36 -6.29 -11.43
CA ASN A 302 -0.80 -6.08 -12.28
C ASN A 302 -2.10 -6.61 -11.64
N TYR A 303 -2.03 -7.70 -10.90
CA TYR A 303 -3.19 -8.28 -10.23
C TYR A 303 -3.59 -7.48 -8.99
N ILE A 304 -2.66 -7.18 -8.09
CA ILE A 304 -2.90 -6.39 -6.87
C ILE A 304 -3.49 -5.04 -7.24
N ARG A 305 -2.90 -4.34 -8.22
CA ARG A 305 -3.40 -3.05 -8.70
C ARG A 305 -4.89 -3.06 -9.08
N ASN A 306 -5.38 -4.18 -9.61
CA ASN A 306 -6.76 -4.29 -10.06
C ASN A 306 -7.71 -4.91 -9.01
N HIS A 307 -7.19 -5.58 -7.98
CA HIS A 307 -7.98 -6.37 -7.03
C HIS A 307 -7.71 -6.01 -5.56
N ALA A 308 -6.86 -5.03 -5.26
CA ALA A 308 -6.57 -4.63 -3.88
C ALA A 308 -7.85 -4.31 -3.08
N GLN A 309 -8.87 -3.76 -3.74
CA GLN A 309 -10.16 -3.40 -3.14
C GLN A 309 -11.26 -4.46 -3.34
N ASP A 310 -10.94 -5.65 -3.86
CA ASP A 310 -11.92 -6.72 -4.06
C ASP A 310 -12.24 -7.42 -2.74
N THR A 311 -13.30 -7.00 -2.07
CA THR A 311 -13.74 -7.52 -0.77
C THR A 311 -14.14 -9.00 -0.79
N SER A 312 -14.19 -9.66 -1.94
CA SER A 312 -14.44 -11.10 -2.03
C SER A 312 -13.19 -11.95 -1.74
N ILE A 313 -11.99 -11.36 -1.79
CA ILE A 313 -10.73 -12.02 -1.46
C ILE A 313 -10.51 -11.85 0.05
N THR A 314 -10.89 -12.84 0.85
CA THR A 314 -10.88 -12.76 2.33
C THR A 314 -10.14 -13.91 3.01
N THR A 315 -9.75 -14.94 2.28
CA THR A 315 -9.23 -16.19 2.87
C THR A 315 -8.01 -16.65 2.13
N TRP A 316 -6.97 -17.02 2.88
CA TRP A 316 -5.76 -17.62 2.34
C TRP A 316 -6.04 -18.96 1.66
N TYR A 317 -5.50 -19.13 0.48
CA TYR A 317 -5.37 -20.45 -0.12
C TYR A 317 -4.11 -21.10 0.43
N THR A 318 -4.27 -22.22 1.13
CA THR A 318 -3.20 -22.89 1.88
C THR A 318 -3.20 -24.41 1.67
N GLY A 319 -2.28 -25.11 2.32
CA GLY A 319 -2.11 -26.55 2.35
C GLY A 319 -0.87 -27.03 1.58
N ASN A 320 -0.39 -28.22 1.90
CA ASN A 320 0.82 -28.79 1.28
C ASN A 320 0.58 -29.23 -0.17
N ARG A 321 0.40 -28.27 -1.07
CA ARG A 321 0.10 -28.48 -2.50
C ARG A 321 0.46 -27.26 -3.33
N TRP A 322 0.70 -27.48 -4.62
CA TRP A 322 0.81 -26.38 -5.59
C TRP A 322 -0.54 -25.72 -5.81
N LEU A 323 -0.59 -24.40 -5.70
CA LEU A 323 -1.78 -23.60 -5.94
C LEU A 323 -1.93 -23.30 -7.45
N THR A 324 -3.17 -23.04 -7.87
CA THR A 324 -3.43 -22.46 -9.20
C THR A 324 -2.98 -20.99 -9.23
N GLN A 325 -2.69 -20.46 -10.41
CA GLN A 325 -2.28 -19.06 -10.57
C GLN A 325 -3.29 -18.08 -9.95
N SER A 326 -4.59 -18.31 -10.11
CA SER A 326 -5.62 -17.44 -9.50
C SER A 326 -5.55 -17.45 -7.97
N GLN A 327 -5.30 -18.62 -7.36
CA GLN A 327 -5.16 -18.75 -5.90
C GLN A 327 -3.91 -18.03 -5.40
N ILE A 328 -2.79 -18.18 -6.12
CA ILE A 328 -1.52 -17.48 -5.81
C ILE A 328 -1.72 -15.96 -5.84
N LEU A 329 -2.37 -15.45 -6.89
CA LEU A 329 -2.58 -14.02 -7.06
C LEU A 329 -3.58 -13.45 -6.03
N ASN A 330 -4.58 -14.24 -5.60
CA ASN A 330 -5.44 -13.85 -4.49
C ASN A 330 -4.64 -13.75 -3.17
N ASN A 331 -3.74 -14.70 -2.92
CA ASN A 331 -2.84 -14.62 -1.75
C ASN A 331 -1.94 -13.37 -1.83
N ALA A 332 -1.45 -12.99 -3.01
CA ALA A 332 -0.69 -11.75 -3.17
C ALA A 332 -1.50 -10.48 -2.79
N VAL A 333 -2.81 -10.47 -3.04
CA VAL A 333 -3.69 -9.38 -2.57
C VAL A 333 -3.79 -9.37 -1.04
N LEU A 334 -3.83 -10.54 -0.39
CA LEU A 334 -3.84 -10.62 1.07
C LEU A 334 -2.53 -10.13 1.68
N VAL A 335 -1.36 -10.48 1.08
CA VAL A 335 -0.06 -9.90 1.45
C VAL A 335 -0.10 -8.38 1.39
N TYR A 336 -0.60 -7.83 0.28
CA TYR A 336 -0.70 -6.37 0.10
C TYR A 336 -1.56 -5.72 1.19
N ARG A 337 -2.73 -6.28 1.48
CA ARG A 337 -3.64 -5.74 2.49
C ARG A 337 -3.05 -5.81 3.89
N TYR A 338 -2.50 -6.96 4.25
CA TYR A 338 -1.90 -7.14 5.57
C TYR A 338 -0.78 -6.12 5.81
N LEU A 339 0.16 -6.01 4.88
CA LEU A 339 1.31 -5.10 4.99
C LEU A 339 0.91 -3.61 4.95
N ASN A 340 -0.31 -3.29 4.50
CA ASN A 340 -0.88 -1.94 4.54
C ASN A 340 -1.92 -1.74 5.63
N GLY A 341 -2.00 -2.63 6.64
CA GLY A 341 -2.89 -2.48 7.79
C GLY A 341 -4.37 -2.74 7.51
N GLU A 342 -4.72 -3.29 6.33
CA GLU A 342 -6.05 -3.73 6.00
C GLU A 342 -6.23 -5.18 6.48
N SER A 343 -6.82 -5.41 7.65
CA SER A 343 -7.10 -6.76 8.16
C SER A 343 -7.98 -7.55 7.19
N GLY A 344 -7.44 -8.62 6.63
CA GLY A 344 -8.22 -9.64 5.93
C GLY A 344 -9.16 -10.28 6.95
N GLY A 345 -10.48 -10.29 6.66
CA GLY A 345 -11.46 -10.90 7.55
C GLY A 345 -11.14 -12.37 7.76
N GLY A 346 -10.71 -12.72 8.95
CA GLY A 346 -10.40 -14.09 9.35
C GLY A 346 -11.64 -14.98 9.24
N GLY A 347 -11.53 -16.02 8.46
CA GLY A 347 -12.50 -17.10 8.40
C GLY A 347 -11.85 -18.40 8.82
N GLY A 348 -12.14 -18.87 10.03
CA GLY A 348 -11.95 -20.28 10.34
C GLY A 348 -11.48 -20.60 11.77
N GLY A 349 -12.37 -20.61 12.73
CA GLY A 349 -12.45 -21.54 13.84
C GLY A 349 -11.37 -21.52 14.91
N GLY A 350 -11.58 -20.76 15.98
CA GLY A 350 -10.96 -21.03 17.26
C GLY A 350 -10.25 -19.84 17.89
N GLY A 351 -10.97 -19.05 18.71
CA GLY A 351 -10.35 -18.13 19.65
C GLY A 351 -9.75 -16.87 19.02
N GLY A 352 -10.58 -16.08 18.32
CA GLY A 352 -10.15 -14.83 17.76
C GLY A 352 -9.73 -13.80 18.80
N SER A 353 -8.46 -13.50 18.94
CA SER A 353 -8.06 -12.18 19.37
C SER A 353 -8.29 -11.25 18.18
N GLU A 354 -9.22 -10.30 18.30
CA GLU A 354 -9.30 -9.18 17.39
C GLU A 354 -7.88 -8.62 17.21
N ILE A 355 -7.37 -8.68 15.94
CA ILE A 355 -6.10 -8.02 15.65
C ILE A 355 -6.39 -6.54 15.91
N HIS A 356 -5.93 -6.07 17.06
CA HIS A 356 -6.02 -4.65 17.36
C HIS A 356 -5.17 -3.92 16.31
N PRO A 357 -5.74 -2.93 15.58
CA PRO A 357 -4.97 -2.05 14.68
C PRO A 357 -3.78 -1.35 15.36
N THR A 358 -3.64 -1.52 16.68
CA THR A 358 -2.56 -1.00 17.51
C THR A 358 -1.30 -1.86 17.54
N LYS A 359 -1.30 -3.12 17.03
CA LYS A 359 -0.08 -3.96 17.03
C LYS A 359 0.89 -3.56 15.90
N LEU A 360 0.41 -3.30 14.68
CA LEU A 360 1.26 -2.82 13.59
C LEU A 360 1.99 -1.49 13.92
N PRO A 361 1.30 -0.45 14.44
CA PRO A 361 1.96 0.78 14.91
C PRO A 361 2.94 0.53 16.05
N PHE A 362 2.69 -0.45 16.92
CA PHE A 362 3.56 -0.78 18.03
C PHE A 362 4.83 -1.51 17.56
N MET A 363 4.74 -2.44 16.62
CA MET A 363 5.91 -3.11 16.01
C MET A 363 6.77 -2.11 15.22
N MET A 364 6.18 -1.20 14.42
CA MET A 364 6.89 -0.09 13.79
C MET A 364 7.54 0.87 14.79
N MET A 365 6.93 1.08 15.97
CA MET A 365 7.50 1.89 17.05
C MET A 365 8.69 1.19 17.73
N VAL A 366 8.71 -0.13 17.80
CA VAL A 366 9.83 -0.91 18.33
C VAL A 366 11.02 -0.87 17.36
N LEU A 367 10.78 -0.97 16.06
CA LEU A 367 11.82 -0.82 15.01
C LEU A 367 12.43 0.61 15.04
N LYS A 368 11.62 1.66 15.21
CA LYS A 368 12.10 3.06 15.34
C LYS A 368 12.81 3.39 16.67
N ARG A 369 12.75 2.53 17.71
CA ARG A 369 13.42 2.76 19.01
C ARG A 369 14.78 2.09 19.16
N ARG A 370 15.28 1.41 18.14
CA ARG A 370 16.63 0.82 18.13
C ARG A 370 17.70 1.75 17.53
N PHE A 371 17.35 3.04 17.28
CA PHE A 371 18.30 4.11 16.90
C PHE A 371 18.36 5.18 17.95
#